data_e38d75edbeac4f65855d7f3a28e0b673
#
_entry.id   e38d75edbeac4f65855d7f3a28e0b673
#
_cell.length_a   1.000
_cell.length_b   1.000
_cell.length_c   1.000
_cell.angle_alpha   90.00
_cell.angle_beta   90.00
_cell.angle_gamma   90.00
#
_symmetry.space_group_name_H-M   'P 1'
#
loop_
_entity.id
_entity.type
_entity.pdbx_description
1 polymer ?
#
loop_
_entity_poly.entity_id
_entity_poly.type
_entity_poly.pdbx_seq_one_letter_code
_entity_poly.pdbx_strand_id
1 'polypeptide(L)'
;AAWRLESLGFSQVYRYVAGKVDWFAFGLPMEGEFAAFPKAGDVVRRDMPTCRLTDRVGEVYQRCQAAGWKVCLVVNESSVVLGRLQREAWDADPETAVKEVMENGPTTFRPDNFLAPLVKRLQEKKVGSVIVTNSDGVLIGILYRKDGEERLHQDHLRQEQAK
;
A
#
# COMPACT_ATOMS: atom_id res chain seq x y z
N ALA A 1 -21.95 8.93 20.91
CA ALA A 1 -21.29 7.78 21.55
C ALA A 1 -20.33 8.23 22.65
N ALA A 2 -19.47 9.24 22.46
CA ALA A 2 -18.45 9.68 23.46
C ALA A 2 -19.08 10.04 24.81
N TRP A 3 -20.08 10.93 24.84
CA TRP A 3 -20.76 11.33 26.07
C TRP A 3 -21.34 10.14 26.90
N ARG A 4 -21.72 9.05 26.23
CA ARG A 4 -22.20 7.84 26.91
C ARG A 4 -21.07 7.14 27.66
N LEU A 5 -19.88 7.08 27.10
CA LEU A 5 -18.71 6.54 27.78
C LEU A 5 -18.29 7.41 28.97
N GLU A 6 -18.30 8.72 28.79
CA GLU A 6 -18.05 9.69 29.87
C GLU A 6 -19.07 9.52 31.01
N SER A 7 -20.36 9.36 30.70
CA SER A 7 -21.41 9.11 31.70
C SER A 7 -21.27 7.76 32.42
N LEU A 8 -20.54 6.80 31.84
CA LEU A 8 -20.21 5.51 32.45
C LEU A 8 -18.89 5.55 33.26
N GLY A 9 -18.27 6.74 33.42
CA GLY A 9 -17.10 6.94 34.26
C GLY A 9 -15.74 6.81 33.56
N PHE A 10 -15.72 6.65 32.25
CA PHE A 10 -14.47 6.68 31.50
C PHE A 10 -13.91 8.11 31.44
N SER A 11 -12.72 8.33 32.01
CA SER A 11 -12.08 9.66 32.10
C SER A 11 -11.30 10.07 30.85
N GLN A 12 -10.95 9.10 29.98
CA GLN A 12 -10.20 9.34 28.74
C GLN A 12 -10.99 8.83 27.56
N VAL A 13 -11.88 9.67 27.06
CA VAL A 13 -12.71 9.35 25.89
C VAL A 13 -12.27 10.22 24.71
N TYR A 14 -11.82 9.57 23.63
CA TYR A 14 -11.39 10.25 22.42
C TYR A 14 -12.39 10.00 21.29
N ARG A 15 -12.65 11.03 20.51
CA ARG A 15 -13.48 10.95 19.32
C ARG A 15 -12.62 11.00 18.07
N TYR A 16 -12.64 9.93 17.28
CA TYR A 16 -12.02 9.94 15.95
C TYR A 16 -12.98 10.58 14.95
N VAL A 17 -12.74 11.86 14.62
CA VAL A 17 -13.69 12.71 13.86
C VAL A 17 -13.92 12.20 12.45
N ALA A 18 -12.87 11.71 11.77
CA ALA A 18 -12.93 11.20 10.41
C ALA A 18 -13.74 9.88 10.26
N GLY A 19 -14.00 9.17 11.39
CA GLY A 19 -14.88 8.01 11.42
C GLY A 19 -14.20 6.70 11.05
N LYS A 20 -14.99 5.60 11.08
CA LYS A 20 -14.46 4.23 10.90
C LYS A 20 -13.84 3.99 9.53
N VAL A 21 -14.40 4.57 8.48
CA VAL A 21 -13.90 4.37 7.11
C VAL A 21 -12.47 4.89 6.97
N ASP A 22 -12.23 6.07 7.53
CA ASP A 22 -10.91 6.68 7.55
C ASP A 22 -9.94 5.88 8.45
N TRP A 23 -10.38 5.46 9.65
CA TRP A 23 -9.62 4.57 10.53
C TRP A 23 -9.11 3.33 9.79
N PHE A 24 -9.99 2.69 9.02
CA PHE A 24 -9.66 1.50 8.24
C PHE A 24 -8.72 1.82 7.07
N ALA A 25 -8.94 2.96 6.38
CA ALA A 25 -8.11 3.38 5.27
C ALA A 25 -6.66 3.73 5.68
N PHE A 26 -6.43 4.02 6.97
CA PHE A 26 -5.10 4.12 7.56
C PHE A 26 -4.52 2.77 8.03
N GLY A 27 -5.27 1.68 7.93
CA GLY A 27 -4.83 0.35 8.37
C GLY A 27 -4.69 0.21 9.88
N LEU A 28 -5.45 0.99 10.64
CA LEU A 28 -5.42 0.97 12.10
C LEU A 28 -6.10 -0.29 12.68
N PRO A 29 -5.77 -0.71 13.92
CA PRO A 29 -6.29 -1.94 14.52
C PRO A 29 -7.80 -2.03 14.53
N MET A 30 -8.32 -3.24 14.31
CA MET A 30 -9.74 -3.55 14.31
C MET A 30 -10.04 -4.73 15.21
N GLU A 31 -11.26 -4.78 15.72
CA GLU A 31 -11.84 -5.91 16.43
C GLU A 31 -13.12 -6.39 15.74
N GLY A 32 -13.57 -7.60 16.08
CA GLY A 32 -14.78 -8.22 15.56
C GLY A 32 -14.52 -9.24 14.47
N GLU A 33 -15.60 -9.82 13.93
CA GLU A 33 -15.56 -10.94 12.98
C GLU A 33 -14.64 -10.68 11.76
N PHE A 34 -14.67 -9.48 11.22
CA PHE A 34 -13.87 -9.12 10.04
C PHE A 34 -12.40 -8.78 10.35
N ALA A 35 -12.01 -8.69 11.63
CA ALA A 35 -10.63 -8.43 12.02
C ALA A 35 -9.69 -9.60 11.66
N ALA A 36 -10.23 -10.84 11.67
CA ALA A 36 -9.47 -12.05 11.36
C ALA A 36 -9.18 -12.25 9.86
N PHE A 37 -9.90 -11.56 8.97
CA PHE A 37 -9.67 -11.71 7.53
C PHE A 37 -8.44 -10.91 7.09
N PRO A 38 -7.50 -11.54 6.31
CA PRO A 38 -6.32 -10.85 5.82
C PRO A 38 -6.67 -9.69 4.89
N LYS A 39 -5.91 -8.60 5.03
CA LYS A 39 -6.07 -7.36 4.28
C LYS A 39 -4.83 -7.04 3.47
N ALA A 40 -4.97 -6.12 2.53
CA ALA A 40 -3.86 -5.64 1.71
C ALA A 40 -2.69 -5.13 2.57
N GLY A 41 -2.99 -4.39 3.63
CA GLY A 41 -2.00 -3.82 4.55
C GLY A 41 -1.13 -4.84 5.27
N ASP A 42 -1.61 -6.09 5.41
CA ASP A 42 -0.90 -7.17 6.12
C ASP A 42 0.22 -7.80 5.26
N VAL A 43 0.21 -7.54 3.94
CA VAL A 43 1.08 -8.22 2.96
C VAL A 43 1.95 -7.25 2.17
N VAL A 44 1.82 -5.93 2.39
CA VAL A 44 2.59 -4.93 1.66
C VAL A 44 4.07 -4.99 1.99
N ARG A 45 4.92 -4.88 0.98
CA ARG A 45 6.34 -4.61 1.14
C ARG A 45 6.54 -3.11 1.30
N ARG A 46 7.28 -2.71 2.34
CA ARG A 46 7.50 -1.31 2.72
C ARG A 46 8.90 -0.80 2.42
N ASP A 47 9.80 -1.69 1.99
CA ASP A 47 11.22 -1.47 1.72
C ASP A 47 11.52 -1.01 0.29
N MET A 48 10.47 -0.66 -0.47
CA MET A 48 10.62 -0.25 -1.86
C MET A 48 11.31 1.11 -2.00
N PRO A 49 12.09 1.32 -3.07
CA PRO A 49 12.73 2.59 -3.33
C PRO A 49 11.71 3.67 -3.71
N THR A 50 11.96 4.87 -3.25
CA THR A 50 11.23 6.08 -3.63
C THR A 50 12.18 7.11 -4.22
N CYS A 51 11.63 8.02 -5.02
CA CYS A 51 12.37 9.16 -5.60
C CYS A 51 11.48 10.40 -5.65
N ARG A 52 12.10 11.53 -5.99
CA ARG A 52 11.44 12.83 -6.14
C ARG A 52 11.32 13.20 -7.62
N LEU A 53 10.43 14.15 -7.91
CA LEU A 53 10.22 14.67 -9.27
C LEU A 53 11.49 15.23 -9.91
N THR A 54 12.38 15.77 -9.09
CA THR A 54 13.63 16.44 -9.52
C THR A 54 14.81 15.49 -9.62
N ASP A 55 14.70 14.26 -9.13
CA ASP A 55 15.78 13.27 -9.20
C ASP A 55 16.11 12.94 -10.66
N ARG A 56 17.34 12.48 -10.92
CA ARG A 56 17.77 12.01 -12.23
C ARG A 56 17.49 10.52 -12.42
N VAL A 57 17.00 10.15 -13.60
CA VAL A 57 16.62 8.76 -13.91
C VAL A 57 17.80 7.80 -13.68
N GLY A 58 19.01 8.17 -14.10
CA GLY A 58 20.21 7.33 -13.95
C GLY A 58 20.54 7.01 -12.49
N GLU A 59 20.48 8.00 -11.60
CA GLU A 59 20.76 7.82 -10.18
C GLU A 59 19.68 6.93 -9.53
N VAL A 60 18.40 7.17 -9.87
CA VAL A 60 17.29 6.37 -9.37
C VAL A 60 17.39 4.93 -9.84
N TYR A 61 17.74 4.72 -11.11
CA TYR A 61 17.94 3.39 -11.69
C TYR A 61 19.02 2.61 -10.96
N GLN A 62 20.18 3.22 -10.70
CA GLN A 62 21.27 2.58 -9.96
C GLN A 62 20.86 2.17 -8.56
N ARG A 63 20.14 3.04 -7.82
CA ARG A 63 19.61 2.72 -6.48
C ARG A 63 18.63 1.55 -6.53
N CYS A 64 17.73 1.53 -7.51
CA CYS A 64 16.76 0.45 -7.68
C CYS A 64 17.43 -0.87 -8.00
N GLN A 65 18.40 -0.88 -8.92
CA GLN A 65 19.18 -2.07 -9.29
C GLN A 65 19.95 -2.64 -8.10
N ALA A 66 20.63 -1.79 -7.35
CA ALA A 66 21.38 -2.18 -6.15
C ALA A 66 20.48 -2.82 -5.07
N ALA A 67 19.24 -2.35 -4.97
CA ALA A 67 18.24 -2.87 -4.04
C ALA A 67 17.41 -4.04 -4.60
N GLY A 68 17.66 -4.48 -5.85
CA GLY A 68 16.92 -5.57 -6.50
C GLY A 68 15.48 -5.23 -6.91
N TRP A 69 15.17 -3.94 -7.07
CA TRP A 69 13.84 -3.47 -7.44
C TRP A 69 13.76 -3.10 -8.93
N LYS A 70 12.60 -3.41 -9.54
CA LYS A 70 12.30 -3.07 -10.95
C LYS A 70 11.36 -1.87 -11.09
N VAL A 71 10.90 -1.32 -9.99
CA VAL A 71 9.98 -0.18 -9.91
C VAL A 71 10.46 0.78 -8.84
N CYS A 72 10.29 2.08 -9.10
CA CYS A 72 10.48 3.15 -8.11
C CYS A 72 9.23 3.98 -8.01
N LEU A 73 8.81 4.36 -6.82
CA LEU A 73 7.66 5.23 -6.62
C LEU A 73 8.10 6.68 -6.47
N VAL A 74 7.46 7.54 -7.25
CA VAL A 74 7.68 8.98 -7.19
C VAL A 74 6.75 9.57 -6.14
N VAL A 75 7.32 10.21 -5.13
CA VAL A 75 6.58 10.78 -4.01
C VAL A 75 6.96 12.24 -3.76
N ASN A 76 6.05 13.03 -3.18
CA ASN A 76 6.34 14.37 -2.71
C ASN A 76 6.95 14.35 -1.29
N GLU A 77 7.21 15.53 -0.71
CA GLU A 77 7.79 15.68 0.63
C GLU A 77 6.95 15.02 1.73
N SER A 78 5.63 15.00 1.57
CA SER A 78 4.70 14.32 2.48
C SER A 78 4.51 12.83 2.19
N SER A 79 5.37 12.24 1.33
CA SER A 79 5.29 10.84 0.89
C SER A 79 4.00 10.46 0.15
N VAL A 80 3.27 11.44 -0.40
CA VAL A 80 2.12 11.20 -1.27
C VAL A 80 2.61 10.70 -2.62
N VAL A 81 2.01 9.63 -3.13
CA VAL A 81 2.37 9.02 -4.40
C VAL A 81 1.94 9.90 -5.57
N LEU A 82 2.88 10.32 -6.39
CA LEU A 82 2.66 11.14 -7.59
C LEU A 82 2.71 10.31 -8.87
N GLY A 83 3.59 9.31 -8.90
CA GLY A 83 3.86 8.51 -10.08
C GLY A 83 4.70 7.28 -9.79
N ARG A 84 5.11 6.61 -10.85
CA ARG A 84 6.04 5.48 -10.79
C ARG A 84 6.98 5.46 -11.99
N LEU A 85 8.17 4.93 -11.79
CA LEU A 85 9.14 4.60 -12.83
C LEU A 85 9.18 3.09 -13.00
N GLN A 86 9.02 2.62 -14.22
CA GLN A 86 9.15 1.20 -14.59
C GLN A 86 9.37 1.06 -16.09
N ARG A 87 9.88 -0.10 -16.53
CA ARG A 87 10.03 -0.47 -17.96
C ARG A 87 10.72 0.63 -18.77
N GLU A 88 10.01 1.21 -19.75
CA GLU A 88 10.54 2.20 -20.70
C GLU A 88 11.09 3.47 -20.04
N ALA A 89 10.63 3.79 -18.83
CA ALA A 89 11.21 4.93 -18.08
C ALA A 89 12.70 4.74 -17.76
N TRP A 90 13.18 3.49 -17.74
CA TRP A 90 14.58 3.16 -17.50
C TRP A 90 15.47 3.25 -18.75
N ASP A 91 14.84 3.36 -19.95
CA ASP A 91 15.54 3.51 -21.24
C ASP A 91 15.79 4.99 -21.58
N ALA A 92 15.28 5.91 -20.75
CA ALA A 92 15.47 7.34 -20.94
C ALA A 92 16.93 7.78 -20.68
N ASP A 93 17.31 8.96 -21.19
CA ASP A 93 18.60 9.56 -20.88
C ASP A 93 18.80 9.66 -19.36
N PRO A 94 19.92 9.18 -18.81
CA PRO A 94 20.19 9.21 -17.38
C PRO A 94 20.07 10.59 -16.72
N GLU A 95 20.32 11.66 -17.48
CA GLU A 95 20.22 13.04 -16.99
C GLU A 95 18.79 13.60 -17.02
N THR A 96 17.84 12.85 -17.58
CA THR A 96 16.42 13.26 -17.61
C THR A 96 15.85 13.32 -16.20
N ALA A 97 15.05 14.34 -15.92
CA ALA A 97 14.35 14.44 -14.65
C ALA A 97 13.20 13.42 -14.57
N VAL A 98 13.03 12.81 -13.43
CA VAL A 98 11.98 11.79 -13.16
C VAL A 98 10.59 12.25 -13.60
N LYS A 99 10.24 13.52 -13.38
CA LYS A 99 8.93 14.10 -13.74
C LYS A 99 8.59 13.99 -15.24
N GLU A 100 9.59 13.87 -16.11
CA GLU A 100 9.42 13.88 -17.57
C GLU A 100 9.07 12.50 -18.12
N VAL A 101 9.44 11.43 -17.39
CA VAL A 101 9.32 10.04 -17.86
C VAL A 101 8.47 9.16 -16.94
N MET A 102 8.05 9.66 -15.79
CA MET A 102 7.23 8.87 -14.87
C MET A 102 5.82 8.64 -15.42
N GLU A 103 5.25 7.50 -15.09
CA GLU A 103 3.82 7.25 -15.26
C GLU A 103 3.07 7.98 -14.14
N ASN A 104 2.22 8.94 -14.53
CA ASN A 104 1.47 9.78 -13.59
C ASN A 104 0.26 9.06 -13.01
N GLY A 105 -0.10 9.40 -11.75
CA GLY A 105 -1.36 9.02 -11.12
C GLY A 105 -1.66 7.52 -11.12
N PRO A 106 -0.75 6.66 -10.67
CA PRO A 106 -0.99 5.22 -10.68
C PRO A 106 -2.18 4.87 -9.80
N THR A 107 -2.93 3.83 -10.18
CA THR A 107 -4.02 3.31 -9.35
C THR A 107 -3.49 2.82 -8.02
N THR A 108 -4.10 3.27 -6.93
CA THR A 108 -3.77 2.88 -5.56
C THR A 108 -4.92 2.13 -4.90
N PHE A 109 -4.59 1.30 -3.91
CA PHE A 109 -5.55 0.59 -3.07
C PHE A 109 -5.36 0.99 -1.61
N ARG A 110 -6.39 0.78 -0.79
CA ARG A 110 -6.34 1.06 0.64
C ARG A 110 -5.88 -0.19 1.41
N PRO A 111 -5.23 -0.01 2.57
CA PRO A 111 -4.72 -1.13 3.37
C PRO A 111 -5.82 -2.03 3.93
N ASP A 112 -7.02 -1.51 4.11
CA ASP A 112 -8.20 -2.21 4.62
C ASP A 112 -8.93 -3.07 3.57
N ASN A 113 -8.52 -3.02 2.31
CA ASN A 113 -9.10 -3.91 1.29
C ASN A 113 -8.84 -5.38 1.67
N PHE A 114 -9.90 -6.18 1.69
CA PHE A 114 -9.78 -7.62 1.92
C PHE A 114 -8.91 -8.26 0.85
N LEU A 115 -7.97 -9.09 1.30
CA LEU A 115 -6.92 -9.63 0.44
C LEU A 115 -7.49 -10.57 -0.64
N ALA A 116 -8.44 -11.45 -0.28
CA ALA A 116 -8.97 -12.45 -1.22
C ALA A 116 -9.66 -11.82 -2.46
N PRO A 117 -10.63 -10.89 -2.33
CA PRO A 117 -11.23 -10.25 -3.49
C PRO A 117 -10.23 -9.38 -4.26
N LEU A 118 -9.25 -8.77 -3.59
CA LEU A 118 -8.21 -8.00 -4.25
C LEU A 118 -7.32 -8.90 -5.12
N VAL A 119 -6.82 -10.01 -4.58
CA VAL A 119 -5.98 -10.97 -5.32
C VAL A 119 -6.72 -11.52 -6.52
N LYS A 120 -8.00 -11.92 -6.36
CA LYS A 120 -8.85 -12.37 -7.47
C LYS A 120 -8.93 -11.32 -8.59
N ARG A 121 -9.17 -10.06 -8.24
CA ARG A 121 -9.20 -8.94 -9.21
C ARG A 121 -7.87 -8.76 -9.93
N LEU A 122 -6.73 -8.90 -9.21
CA LEU A 122 -5.40 -8.82 -9.81
C LEU A 122 -5.13 -9.95 -10.80
N GLN A 123 -5.61 -11.17 -10.51
CA GLN A 123 -5.53 -12.33 -11.41
C GLN A 123 -6.35 -12.08 -12.68
N GLU A 124 -7.61 -11.69 -12.56
CA GLU A 124 -8.51 -11.40 -13.68
C GLU A 124 -7.96 -10.31 -14.61
N LYS A 125 -7.36 -9.27 -14.03
CA LYS A 125 -6.76 -8.14 -14.78
C LYS A 125 -5.31 -8.38 -15.20
N LYS A 126 -4.72 -9.55 -14.87
CA LYS A 126 -3.30 -9.89 -15.13
C LYS A 126 -2.32 -8.83 -14.58
N VAL A 127 -2.66 -8.22 -13.45
CA VAL A 127 -1.82 -7.24 -12.77
C VAL A 127 -0.92 -7.96 -11.77
N GLY A 128 0.39 -7.67 -11.81
CA GLY A 128 1.38 -8.33 -10.96
C GLY A 128 1.56 -7.67 -9.59
N SER A 129 1.28 -6.37 -9.48
CA SER A 129 1.43 -5.63 -8.23
C SER A 129 0.56 -4.38 -8.21
N VAL A 130 0.25 -3.90 -7.01
CA VAL A 130 -0.50 -2.66 -6.77
C VAL A 130 0.14 -1.84 -5.67
N ILE A 131 -0.04 -0.52 -5.75
CA ILE A 131 0.43 0.43 -4.75
C ILE A 131 -0.65 0.56 -3.68
N VAL A 132 -0.23 0.53 -2.42
CA VAL A 132 -1.11 0.71 -1.27
C VAL A 132 -0.80 2.04 -0.60
N THR A 133 -1.84 2.86 -0.42
CA THR A 133 -1.76 4.19 0.21
C THR A 133 -2.85 4.33 1.26
N ASN A 134 -2.67 5.26 2.21
CA ASN A 134 -3.76 5.68 3.10
C ASN A 134 -4.77 6.59 2.36
N SER A 135 -5.78 7.12 3.09
CA SER A 135 -6.80 8.02 2.53
C SER A 135 -6.24 9.31 1.92
N ASP A 136 -5.11 9.80 2.42
CA ASP A 136 -4.44 11.02 1.94
C ASP A 136 -3.51 10.77 0.75
N GLY A 137 -3.41 9.51 0.28
CA GLY A 137 -2.52 9.13 -0.80
C GLY A 137 -1.07 8.91 -0.36
N VAL A 138 -0.79 8.94 0.95
CA VAL A 138 0.54 8.67 1.51
C VAL A 138 0.87 7.20 1.30
N LEU A 139 2.06 6.94 0.80
CA LEU A 139 2.56 5.60 0.49
C LEU A 139 2.64 4.74 1.75
N ILE A 140 2.04 3.55 1.68
CA ILE A 140 2.20 2.49 2.68
C ILE A 140 3.14 1.41 2.15
N GLY A 141 3.01 1.04 0.89
CA GLY A 141 3.89 0.06 0.27
C GLY A 141 3.37 -0.47 -1.07
N ILE A 142 4.00 -1.53 -1.55
CA ILE A 142 3.59 -2.31 -2.73
C ILE A 142 3.10 -3.70 -2.29
N LEU A 143 1.97 -4.13 -2.84
CA LEU A 143 1.48 -5.50 -2.71
C LEU A 143 1.72 -6.22 -4.03
N TYR A 144 2.53 -7.29 -4.00
CA TYR A 144 2.66 -8.21 -5.12
C TYR A 144 1.55 -9.25 -5.07
N ARG A 145 0.91 -9.52 -6.20
CA ARG A 145 -0.13 -10.57 -6.31
C ARG A 145 0.35 -11.90 -5.75
N LYS A 146 1.58 -12.31 -6.07
CA LYS A 146 2.18 -13.55 -5.59
C LYS A 146 2.24 -13.62 -4.07
N ASP A 147 2.64 -12.54 -3.41
CA ASP A 147 2.71 -12.48 -1.94
C ASP A 147 1.30 -12.61 -1.33
N GLY A 148 0.31 -11.99 -1.99
CA GLY A 148 -1.10 -12.12 -1.58
C GLY A 148 -1.65 -13.54 -1.75
N GLU A 149 -1.33 -14.21 -2.87
CA GLU A 149 -1.71 -15.61 -3.12
C GLU A 149 -1.10 -16.55 -2.07
N GLU A 150 0.18 -16.37 -1.76
CA GLU A 150 0.89 -17.15 -0.75
C GLU A 150 0.29 -16.95 0.65
N ARG A 151 -0.01 -15.73 1.04
CA ARG A 151 -0.65 -15.43 2.33
C ARG A 151 -2.01 -16.11 2.45
N LEU A 152 -2.86 -16.03 1.42
CA LEU A 152 -4.18 -16.68 1.43
C LEU A 152 -4.06 -18.20 1.53
N HIS A 153 -3.08 -18.80 0.86
CA HIS A 153 -2.81 -20.24 0.97
C HIS A 153 -2.40 -20.64 2.39
N GLN A 154 -1.51 -19.87 3.02
CA GLN A 154 -1.09 -20.12 4.41
C GLN A 154 -2.24 -20.00 5.40
N ASP A 155 -3.13 -19.01 5.23
CA ASP A 155 -4.30 -18.85 6.10
C ASP A 155 -5.30 -20.00 5.94
N HIS A 156 -5.49 -20.52 4.71
CA HIS A 156 -6.32 -21.69 4.46
C HIS A 156 -5.79 -22.94 5.18
N LEU A 157 -4.49 -23.20 5.07
CA LEU A 157 -3.86 -24.34 5.76
C LEU A 157 -4.00 -24.24 7.30
N ARG A 158 -3.86 -23.04 7.87
CA ARG A 158 -4.05 -22.82 9.31
C ARG A 158 -5.48 -23.12 9.76
N GLN A 159 -6.48 -22.73 8.96
CA GLN A 159 -7.89 -22.99 9.25
C GLN A 159 -8.25 -24.47 9.16
N GLU A 160 -7.61 -25.24 8.26
CA GLU A 160 -7.78 -26.69 8.16
C GLU A 160 -7.17 -27.42 9.35
N GLN A 161 -6.04 -26.96 9.88
CA GLN A 161 -5.36 -27.57 11.05
C GLN A 161 -6.06 -27.23 12.39
N ALA A 162 -6.92 -26.21 12.42
CA ALA A 162 -7.65 -25.79 13.61
C ALA A 162 -9.02 -26.48 13.77
N LYS A 163 -9.40 -27.33 12.82
CA LYS A 163 -10.65 -28.12 12.84
C LYS A 163 -10.40 -29.55 13.31
#